data_4a33f3b0128baae340a4465e3772a177
#
_entry.id   4a33f3b0128baae340a4465e3772a177
#
_cell.length_a   1.000
_cell.length_b   1.000
_cell.length_c   1.000
_cell.angle_alpha   90.00
_cell.angle_beta   90.00
_cell.angle_gamma   90.00
#
_symmetry.space_group_name_H-M   'P 1'
#
loop_
_entity.id
_entity.type
_entity.pdbx_description
1 polymer ?
#
loop_
_entity_poly.entity_id
_entity_poly.type
_entity_poly.pdbx_seq_one_letter_code
_entity_poly.pdbx_strand_id
1 'polypeptide(L)'
;MAGLEELKKKLVPLFDADKGFSPTSTSDPFDSYSLSDAGTVNLLSQSYGVYNINELGLQKWPVDDTDHGEKTYRCASHEMRVFGAIGAGASSVVQRAIHIPTHRIIALKKINIFEKEKRQQLLTEIRTLCEAPCYQGLVEFYGAFYTPDSGQISIALEYMDGGSLADIIKIRKSIPEPILSSMVQKLLQGLSYLHGVRHLVHRDIKPANLLVNLKGEPKITDFGISAGLESSIAMCATFVGTVTYMSPERIRNENYSYPADIWSLGLALFECGTGEFPYTANEGPVNLMLQILDDPSPSLSRHDYSPEFCSFVDACLKKNPDDRPTADQLLSHPFIIKYSDSALDLGTFVRDIFDPTQRMKDLADMLTIHYYLLFDGSDEFWQHIKTLYNECSTFSFGGKESIGPNNIFSTLSNIRNTLAGEWPPEKLVHVVEKLQCRANGQDGVAIRVSGSFIVGNQFLICGDGMQVEGLPNLKDLSIDIPSKRMGIFHEQFIVEKANIIGRYFITKHELFITQ
;
A
#
# COMPACT_ATOMS: atom_id res chain seq x y z
N MET A 1 -24.23 32.71 -20.38
CA MET A 1 -23.65 32.34 -21.68
C MET A 1 -22.42 33.15 -22.04
N ALA A 2 -22.31 34.43 -21.67
CA ALA A 2 -21.09 35.24 -21.91
C ALA A 2 -19.82 34.71 -21.21
N GLY A 3 -19.94 34.16 -20.00
CA GLY A 3 -18.80 33.59 -19.26
C GLY A 3 -18.21 32.33 -19.90
N LEU A 4 -19.01 31.51 -20.58
CA LEU A 4 -18.55 30.28 -21.24
C LEU A 4 -17.74 30.60 -22.52
N GLU A 5 -18.06 31.66 -23.21
CA GLU A 5 -17.33 32.15 -24.41
C GLU A 5 -15.99 32.80 -24.04
N GLU A 6 -15.93 33.50 -22.90
CA GLU A 6 -14.71 34.08 -22.36
C GLU A 6 -13.77 33.00 -21.81
N LEU A 7 -14.34 31.97 -21.17
CA LEU A 7 -13.66 30.76 -20.74
C LEU A 7 -13.03 29.99 -21.90
N LYS A 8 -13.78 29.80 -23.00
CA LYS A 8 -13.27 29.19 -24.22
C LYS A 8 -12.11 29.98 -24.82
N LYS A 9 -12.19 31.32 -24.85
CA LYS A 9 -11.11 32.19 -25.37
C LYS A 9 -9.83 32.13 -24.54
N LYS A 10 -9.91 31.93 -23.21
CA LYS A 10 -8.74 31.75 -22.32
C LYS A 10 -8.14 30.36 -22.41
N LEU A 11 -8.93 29.34 -22.71
CA LEU A 11 -8.52 27.93 -22.77
C LEU A 11 -8.16 27.45 -24.18
N VAL A 12 -8.65 28.11 -25.26
CA VAL A 12 -8.30 27.77 -26.65
C VAL A 12 -6.79 27.76 -26.92
N PRO A 13 -5.96 28.68 -26.38
CA PRO A 13 -4.50 28.55 -26.51
C PRO A 13 -3.90 27.32 -25.78
N LEU A 14 -4.61 26.78 -24.78
CA LEU A 14 -4.20 25.61 -24.05
C LEU A 14 -4.57 24.28 -24.75
N PHE A 15 -5.52 24.36 -25.70
CA PHE A 15 -6.05 23.20 -26.42
C PHE A 15 -5.67 23.16 -27.91
N ASP A 16 -4.90 24.16 -28.41
CA ASP A 16 -4.49 24.21 -29.83
C ASP A 16 -3.35 23.20 -30.08
N ALA A 17 -3.76 21.99 -30.47
CA ALA A 17 -2.87 20.85 -30.73
C ALA A 17 -2.01 21.01 -32.01
N ASP A 18 -2.16 22.09 -32.79
CA ASP A 18 -1.53 22.25 -34.10
C ASP A 18 -0.26 23.15 -34.12
N LYS A 19 0.18 23.64 -32.96
CA LYS A 19 1.51 24.26 -32.90
C LYS A 19 2.54 23.20 -32.64
N GLY A 20 3.18 22.76 -33.73
CA GLY A 20 4.25 21.75 -33.73
C GLY A 20 5.26 21.95 -32.61
N PHE A 21 5.09 21.21 -31.56
CA PHE A 21 6.10 20.99 -30.55
C PHE A 21 7.15 20.07 -31.17
N SER A 22 8.35 20.56 -31.37
CA SER A 22 9.51 19.70 -31.41
C SER A 22 9.58 19.01 -30.08
N PRO A 23 9.47 17.68 -29.98
CA PRO A 23 9.67 16.99 -28.72
C PRO A 23 11.12 17.23 -28.30
N THR A 24 11.35 18.14 -27.33
CA THR A 24 12.55 18.03 -26.53
C THR A 24 12.44 16.68 -25.88
N SER A 25 13.26 15.76 -26.33
CA SER A 25 13.31 14.35 -26.04
C SER A 25 13.10 14.00 -24.56
N THR A 26 11.85 13.84 -24.14
CA THR A 26 11.52 12.91 -23.09
C THR A 26 11.51 11.55 -23.78
N SER A 27 12.70 10.98 -23.98
CA SER A 27 12.86 9.60 -24.41
C SER A 27 11.98 8.73 -23.53
N ASP A 28 11.12 7.94 -24.17
CA ASP A 28 10.39 6.84 -23.52
C ASP A 28 11.38 6.15 -22.58
N PRO A 29 11.12 6.01 -21.28
CA PRO A 29 12.08 5.42 -20.35
C PRO A 29 12.46 3.98 -20.74
N PHE A 30 11.70 3.38 -21.66
CA PHE A 30 11.98 2.06 -22.20
C PHE A 30 11.96 2.08 -23.73
N ASP A 31 13.05 1.61 -24.32
CA ASP A 31 13.23 1.52 -25.78
C ASP A 31 12.37 0.43 -26.37
N SER A 32 12.05 -0.62 -25.59
CA SER A 32 11.18 -1.70 -26.04
C SER A 32 10.44 -2.39 -24.90
N TYR A 33 9.26 -2.90 -25.24
CA TYR A 33 8.43 -3.76 -24.40
C TYR A 33 8.11 -5.03 -25.19
N SER A 34 8.24 -6.19 -24.55
CA SER A 34 7.76 -7.44 -25.11
C SER A 34 7.14 -8.33 -24.03
N LEU A 35 6.13 -9.09 -24.42
CA LEU A 35 5.56 -10.16 -23.62
C LEU A 35 5.94 -11.48 -24.31
N SER A 36 6.65 -12.36 -23.61
CA SER A 36 7.01 -13.67 -24.12
C SER A 36 5.83 -14.65 -24.04
N ASP A 37 5.84 -15.67 -24.89
CA ASP A 37 4.85 -16.78 -24.85
C ASP A 37 4.90 -17.54 -23.52
N ALA A 38 6.01 -17.45 -22.80
CA ALA A 38 6.21 -18.04 -21.48
C ALA A 38 5.68 -17.14 -20.32
N GLY A 39 4.96 -16.05 -20.63
CA GLY A 39 4.38 -15.18 -19.59
C GLY A 39 5.41 -14.27 -18.91
N THR A 40 6.48 -13.86 -19.59
CA THR A 40 7.46 -12.90 -19.06
C THR A 40 7.30 -11.56 -19.75
N VAL A 41 7.12 -10.51 -18.95
CA VAL A 41 7.16 -9.12 -19.40
C VAL A 41 8.61 -8.65 -19.41
N ASN A 42 9.12 -8.31 -20.58
CA ASN A 42 10.48 -7.79 -20.73
C ASN A 42 10.42 -6.30 -21.05
N LEU A 43 11.19 -5.52 -20.32
CA LEU A 43 11.33 -4.09 -20.46
C LEU A 43 12.80 -3.78 -20.69
N LEU A 44 13.12 -3.17 -21.81
CA LEU A 44 14.48 -2.79 -22.17
C LEU A 44 14.61 -1.27 -22.16
N SER A 45 15.61 -0.77 -21.46
CA SER A 45 16.00 0.63 -21.51
C SER A 45 17.52 0.73 -21.67
N GLN A 46 17.96 1.52 -22.67
CA GLN A 46 19.40 1.79 -22.89
C GLN A 46 20.01 2.54 -21.70
N SER A 47 19.21 3.34 -20.98
CA SER A 47 19.68 4.16 -19.86
C SER A 47 19.58 3.46 -18.51
N TYR A 48 18.64 2.50 -18.33
CA TYR A 48 18.29 1.96 -17.02
C TYR A 48 18.41 0.44 -16.90
N GLY A 49 18.72 -0.26 -18.00
CA GLY A 49 18.93 -1.70 -18.03
C GLY A 49 17.69 -2.50 -18.43
N VAL A 50 17.73 -3.77 -18.11
CA VAL A 50 16.69 -4.76 -18.47
C VAL A 50 15.91 -5.15 -17.22
N TYR A 51 14.58 -5.15 -17.33
CA TYR A 51 13.67 -5.62 -16.29
C TYR A 51 12.84 -6.78 -16.84
N ASN A 52 12.86 -7.91 -16.16
CA ASN A 52 12.04 -9.07 -16.48
C ASN A 52 11.08 -9.33 -15.33
N ILE A 53 9.78 -9.37 -15.63
CA ILE A 53 8.73 -9.62 -14.65
C ILE A 53 7.95 -10.84 -15.08
N ASN A 54 7.92 -11.86 -14.24
CA ASN A 54 7.19 -13.09 -14.45
C ASN A 54 6.42 -13.50 -13.18
N GLU A 55 5.84 -14.67 -13.13
CA GLU A 55 5.11 -15.17 -11.97
C GLU A 55 5.97 -15.37 -10.71
N LEU A 56 7.28 -15.52 -10.87
CA LEU A 56 8.23 -15.75 -9.78
C LEU A 56 8.80 -14.46 -9.19
N GLY A 57 8.60 -13.33 -9.87
CA GLY A 57 9.09 -12.05 -9.41
C GLY A 57 9.69 -11.16 -10.49
N LEU A 58 10.43 -10.17 -10.03
CA LEU A 58 11.10 -9.15 -10.84
C LEU A 58 12.62 -9.36 -10.77
N GLN A 59 13.26 -9.35 -11.92
CA GLN A 59 14.71 -9.34 -12.08
C GLN A 59 15.15 -8.09 -12.82
N LYS A 60 16.18 -7.41 -12.30
CA LYS A 60 16.78 -6.22 -12.92
C LYS A 60 18.24 -6.49 -13.21
N TRP A 61 18.65 -6.23 -14.47
CA TRP A 61 20.06 -6.22 -14.91
C TRP A 61 20.47 -4.78 -15.22
N PRO A 62 21.60 -4.29 -14.66
CA PRO A 62 22.13 -2.97 -14.96
C PRO A 62 22.65 -2.86 -16.40
N VAL A 63 22.85 -1.62 -16.89
CA VAL A 63 23.39 -1.36 -18.24
C VAL A 63 24.90 -1.61 -18.30
N ASP A 64 25.62 -1.32 -17.22
CA ASP A 64 27.08 -1.41 -17.13
C ASP A 64 27.52 -2.33 -15.99
N ASP A 65 28.67 -3.04 -16.20
CA ASP A 65 29.33 -3.91 -15.22
C ASP A 65 29.81 -3.20 -13.95
N THR A 66 29.67 -1.87 -13.87
CA THR A 66 30.10 -1.05 -12.75
C THR A 66 29.05 -0.94 -11.63
N ASP A 67 27.79 -1.27 -11.92
CA ASP A 67 26.72 -1.31 -10.92
C ASP A 67 26.58 -2.76 -10.41
N HIS A 68 26.58 -2.93 -9.09
CA HIS A 68 26.66 -4.18 -8.35
C HIS A 68 25.58 -5.21 -8.74
N GLY A 69 25.77 -5.91 -9.85
CA GLY A 69 25.13 -7.18 -10.16
C GLY A 69 23.61 -7.19 -10.32
N GLU A 70 23.12 -8.33 -10.75
CA GLU A 70 21.70 -8.66 -10.87
C GLU A 70 20.96 -8.44 -9.53
N LYS A 71 19.88 -7.65 -9.52
CA LYS A 71 18.96 -7.52 -8.39
C LYS A 71 17.70 -8.33 -8.65
N THR A 72 17.46 -9.30 -7.80
CA THR A 72 16.27 -10.16 -7.85
C THR A 72 15.34 -9.82 -6.70
N TYR A 73 14.11 -9.44 -7.02
CA TYR A 73 13.02 -9.24 -6.07
C TYR A 73 12.11 -10.47 -6.14
N ARG A 74 12.36 -11.45 -5.27
CA ARG A 74 11.53 -12.64 -5.17
C ARG A 74 10.18 -12.30 -4.54
N CYS A 75 9.13 -12.43 -5.34
CA CYS A 75 7.77 -12.15 -4.94
C CYS A 75 6.86 -12.93 -5.89
N ALA A 76 6.71 -14.23 -5.64
CA ALA A 76 5.96 -15.10 -6.53
C ALA A 76 4.45 -15.01 -6.30
N SER A 77 3.66 -15.13 -7.36
CA SER A 77 2.19 -15.04 -7.28
C SER A 77 1.60 -16.10 -6.34
N HIS A 78 2.10 -17.33 -6.39
CA HIS A 78 1.65 -18.45 -5.56
C HIS A 78 2.03 -18.32 -4.07
N GLU A 79 3.02 -17.46 -3.75
CA GLU A 79 3.40 -17.13 -2.38
C GLU A 79 2.50 -16.05 -1.74
N MET A 80 1.52 -15.53 -2.49
CA MET A 80 0.63 -14.48 -2.01
C MET A 80 -0.75 -15.02 -1.66
N ARG A 81 -1.18 -14.78 -0.43
CA ARG A 81 -2.56 -14.95 -0.03
C ARG A 81 -3.25 -13.60 0.00
N VAL A 82 -4.16 -13.39 -0.93
CA VAL A 82 -4.83 -12.09 -1.14
C VAL A 82 -6.14 -12.05 -0.36
N PHE A 83 -6.39 -10.91 0.28
CA PHE A 83 -7.63 -10.59 1.01
C PHE A 83 -8.38 -9.45 0.32
N GLY A 84 -9.40 -8.92 0.98
CA GLY A 84 -10.24 -7.85 0.44
C GLY A 84 -9.47 -6.58 0.02
N ALA A 85 -10.10 -5.81 -0.86
CA ALA A 85 -9.58 -4.53 -1.31
C ALA A 85 -9.52 -3.52 -0.15
N ILE A 86 -8.44 -2.74 -0.12
CA ILE A 86 -8.21 -1.64 0.84
C ILE A 86 -8.22 -0.28 0.15
N GLY A 87 -8.15 -0.26 -1.17
CA GLY A 87 -8.21 0.94 -1.99
C GLY A 87 -8.49 0.61 -3.45
N ALA A 88 -9.16 1.50 -4.13
CA ALA A 88 -9.40 1.43 -5.56
C ALA A 88 -9.13 2.81 -6.18
N GLY A 89 -8.26 2.84 -7.17
CA GLY A 89 -8.01 4.01 -8.01
C GLY A 89 -8.62 3.83 -9.40
N ALA A 90 -8.51 4.84 -10.24
CA ALA A 90 -9.06 4.81 -11.60
C ALA A 90 -8.47 3.67 -12.46
N SER A 91 -7.26 3.23 -12.18
CA SER A 91 -6.52 2.24 -12.98
C SER A 91 -5.94 1.08 -12.18
N SER A 92 -6.11 1.06 -10.86
CA SER A 92 -5.51 0.06 -9.99
C SER A 92 -6.42 -0.28 -8.82
N VAL A 93 -6.28 -1.51 -8.33
CA VAL A 93 -6.90 -1.97 -7.09
C VAL A 93 -5.79 -2.35 -6.12
N VAL A 94 -5.88 -1.86 -4.89
CA VAL A 94 -4.95 -2.23 -3.82
C VAL A 94 -5.65 -3.19 -2.88
N GLN A 95 -5.04 -4.35 -2.64
CA GLN A 95 -5.56 -5.41 -1.78
C GLN A 95 -4.59 -5.67 -0.63
N ARG A 96 -5.12 -6.09 0.51
CA ARG A 96 -4.26 -6.71 1.54
C ARG A 96 -3.83 -8.09 1.10
N ALA A 97 -2.59 -8.44 1.36
CA ALA A 97 -2.10 -9.79 1.15
C ALA A 97 -1.15 -10.20 2.28
N ILE A 98 -1.00 -11.51 2.47
CA ILE A 98 0.06 -12.09 3.31
C ILE A 98 1.04 -12.79 2.37
N HIS A 99 2.30 -12.44 2.47
CA HIS A 99 3.39 -13.19 1.86
C HIS A 99 3.62 -14.46 2.68
N ILE A 100 3.24 -15.62 2.15
CA ILE A 100 3.18 -16.91 2.87
C ILE A 100 4.52 -17.27 3.51
N PRO A 101 5.68 -17.22 2.80
CA PRO A 101 6.96 -17.61 3.38
C PRO A 101 7.41 -16.78 4.58
N THR A 102 7.04 -15.51 4.64
CA THR A 102 7.47 -14.58 5.70
C THR A 102 6.35 -14.18 6.65
N HIS A 103 5.10 -14.56 6.36
CA HIS A 103 3.87 -14.13 7.06
C HIS A 103 3.74 -12.62 7.20
N ARG A 104 4.39 -11.86 6.30
CA ARG A 104 4.32 -10.41 6.28
C ARG A 104 3.03 -9.97 5.61
N ILE A 105 2.32 -9.06 6.28
CA ILE A 105 1.19 -8.36 5.67
C ILE A 105 1.74 -7.30 4.73
N ILE A 106 1.26 -7.28 3.50
CA ILE A 106 1.68 -6.37 2.44
C ILE A 106 0.46 -5.72 1.76
N ALA A 107 0.69 -4.59 1.10
CA ALA A 107 -0.25 -4.00 0.17
C ALA A 107 0.12 -4.47 -1.25
N LEU A 108 -0.83 -5.07 -1.94
CA LEU A 108 -0.66 -5.59 -3.29
C LEU A 108 -1.43 -4.71 -4.26
N LYS A 109 -0.72 -3.86 -5.00
CA LYS A 109 -1.29 -2.97 -6.02
C LYS A 109 -1.33 -3.70 -7.36
N LYS A 110 -2.53 -3.94 -7.89
CA LYS A 110 -2.76 -4.64 -9.15
C LYS A 110 -3.07 -3.65 -10.26
N ILE A 111 -2.38 -3.76 -11.38
CA ILE A 111 -2.48 -2.87 -12.53
C ILE A 111 -2.61 -3.72 -13.79
N ASN A 112 -3.61 -3.40 -14.62
CA ASN A 112 -3.82 -4.07 -15.90
C ASN A 112 -2.89 -3.47 -16.96
N ILE A 113 -2.17 -4.32 -17.73
CA ILE A 113 -1.17 -3.92 -18.73
C ILE A 113 -1.69 -3.89 -20.17
N PHE A 114 -2.96 -4.19 -20.42
CA PHE A 114 -3.49 -4.22 -21.80
C PHE A 114 -3.55 -2.83 -22.45
N GLU A 115 -3.66 -1.76 -21.64
CA GLU A 115 -3.68 -0.38 -22.13
C GLU A 115 -2.24 0.18 -22.24
N LYS A 116 -1.86 0.69 -23.42
CA LYS A 116 -0.50 1.18 -23.69
C LYS A 116 -0.05 2.30 -22.72
N GLU A 117 -0.94 3.25 -22.45
CA GLU A 117 -0.64 4.38 -21.55
C GLU A 117 -0.40 3.91 -20.10
N LYS A 118 -1.22 2.98 -19.62
CA LYS A 118 -1.06 2.38 -18.29
C LYS A 118 0.23 1.58 -18.17
N ARG A 119 0.66 0.92 -19.25
CA ARG A 119 1.96 0.22 -19.27
C ARG A 119 3.12 1.16 -19.02
N GLN A 120 3.20 2.29 -19.74
CA GLN A 120 4.28 3.25 -19.56
C GLN A 120 4.33 3.81 -18.13
N GLN A 121 3.17 4.15 -17.57
CA GLN A 121 3.04 4.61 -16.20
C GLN A 121 3.57 3.55 -15.21
N LEU A 122 3.09 2.32 -15.34
CA LEU A 122 3.50 1.19 -14.51
C LEU A 122 5.01 0.95 -14.58
N LEU A 123 5.60 1.01 -15.77
CA LEU A 123 7.02 0.77 -15.98
C LEU A 123 7.88 1.85 -15.32
N THR A 124 7.43 3.11 -15.39
CA THR A 124 8.08 4.22 -14.68
C THR A 124 7.97 4.04 -13.17
N GLU A 125 6.82 3.59 -12.66
CA GLU A 125 6.62 3.31 -11.24
C GLU A 125 7.53 2.17 -10.76
N ILE A 126 7.56 1.03 -11.46
CA ILE A 126 8.43 -0.11 -11.12
C ILE A 126 9.89 0.30 -11.14
N ARG A 127 10.33 1.05 -12.15
CA ARG A 127 11.69 1.58 -12.21
C ARG A 127 12.00 2.42 -10.98
N THR A 128 11.14 3.40 -10.68
CA THR A 128 11.31 4.29 -9.54
C THR A 128 11.42 3.50 -8.23
N LEU A 129 10.56 2.52 -8.04
CA LEU A 129 10.55 1.64 -6.86
C LEU A 129 11.81 0.77 -6.77
N CYS A 130 12.27 0.18 -7.88
CA CYS A 130 13.50 -0.63 -7.90
C CYS A 130 14.76 0.19 -7.64
N GLU A 131 14.74 1.46 -8.02
CA GLU A 131 15.87 2.36 -7.87
C GLU A 131 15.85 3.12 -6.55
N ALA A 132 14.70 3.25 -5.89
CA ALA A 132 14.58 3.81 -4.55
C ALA A 132 14.77 2.68 -3.53
N PRO A 133 15.93 2.55 -2.88
CA PRO A 133 16.06 1.65 -1.75
C PRO A 133 15.11 2.10 -0.64
N CYS A 134 14.88 1.22 0.34
CA CYS A 134 14.13 1.55 1.55
C CYS A 134 14.66 2.87 2.16
N TYR A 135 13.89 3.94 2.02
CA TYR A 135 14.26 5.27 2.51
C TYR A 135 13.18 5.81 3.44
N GLN A 136 13.61 6.49 4.49
CA GLN A 136 12.70 7.10 5.46
C GLN A 136 11.75 8.09 4.75
N GLY A 137 10.44 8.00 5.05
CA GLY A 137 9.42 8.84 4.41
C GLY A 137 8.90 8.31 3.07
N LEU A 138 9.39 7.16 2.58
CA LEU A 138 8.91 6.48 1.38
C LEU A 138 8.40 5.08 1.71
N VAL A 139 7.32 4.65 1.04
CA VAL A 139 6.79 3.28 1.18
C VAL A 139 7.79 2.29 0.60
N GLU A 140 8.08 1.21 1.34
CA GLU A 140 9.04 0.18 0.94
C GLU A 140 8.47 -0.71 -0.17
N PHE A 141 9.31 -1.01 -1.15
CA PHE A 141 9.03 -1.91 -2.25
C PHE A 141 9.60 -3.30 -1.97
N TYR A 142 8.76 -4.33 -2.06
CA TYR A 142 9.20 -5.72 -1.83
C TYR A 142 9.39 -6.51 -3.11
N GLY A 143 8.72 -6.14 -4.18
CA GLY A 143 8.83 -6.80 -5.48
C GLY A 143 7.62 -6.59 -6.36
N ALA A 144 7.65 -7.22 -7.53
CA ALA A 144 6.53 -7.25 -8.45
C ALA A 144 6.50 -8.59 -9.18
N PHE A 145 5.31 -9.03 -9.58
CA PHE A 145 5.13 -10.22 -10.39
C PHE A 145 4.03 -10.02 -11.43
N TYR A 146 4.11 -10.78 -12.51
CA TYR A 146 3.11 -10.80 -13.57
C TYR A 146 2.24 -12.04 -13.45
N THR A 147 0.93 -11.88 -13.63
CA THR A 147 -0.02 -12.98 -13.67
C THR A 147 -0.59 -13.11 -15.08
N PRO A 148 -0.13 -14.12 -15.88
CA PRO A 148 -0.50 -14.27 -17.29
C PRO A 148 -2.00 -14.39 -17.50
N ASP A 149 -2.71 -15.19 -16.70
CA ASP A 149 -4.15 -15.46 -16.82
C ASP A 149 -5.01 -14.20 -16.75
N SER A 150 -4.62 -13.24 -15.92
CA SER A 150 -5.35 -11.98 -15.76
C SER A 150 -4.74 -10.81 -16.54
N GLY A 151 -3.53 -10.97 -17.09
CA GLY A 151 -2.80 -9.88 -17.75
C GLY A 151 -2.45 -8.73 -16.81
N GLN A 152 -2.29 -9.02 -15.51
CA GLN A 152 -2.02 -8.02 -14.49
C GLN A 152 -0.60 -8.11 -13.95
N ILE A 153 0.00 -6.95 -13.69
CA ILE A 153 1.19 -6.85 -12.85
C ILE A 153 0.74 -6.45 -11.44
N SER A 154 1.27 -7.18 -10.47
CA SER A 154 1.07 -6.92 -9.05
C SER A 154 2.35 -6.36 -8.45
N ILE A 155 2.27 -5.22 -7.78
CA ILE A 155 3.37 -4.56 -7.07
C ILE A 155 3.16 -4.79 -5.58
N ALA A 156 4.13 -5.43 -4.93
CA ALA A 156 4.13 -5.70 -3.50
C ALA A 156 4.81 -4.55 -2.74
N LEU A 157 4.06 -3.89 -1.90
CA LEU A 157 4.47 -2.72 -1.12
C LEU A 157 4.27 -2.95 0.37
N GLU A 158 4.94 -2.14 1.17
CA GLU A 158 4.71 -2.04 2.59
C GLU A 158 3.24 -1.71 2.89
N TYR A 159 2.64 -2.48 3.81
CA TYR A 159 1.29 -2.21 4.28
C TYR A 159 1.30 -1.15 5.37
N MET A 160 0.70 -0.01 5.09
CA MET A 160 0.57 1.11 6.01
C MET A 160 -0.72 0.98 6.81
N ASP A 161 -0.62 0.36 7.98
CA ASP A 161 -1.75 -0.01 8.83
C ASP A 161 -2.46 1.18 9.52
N GLY A 162 -1.95 2.39 9.38
CA GLY A 162 -2.54 3.67 9.82
C GLY A 162 -3.40 4.36 8.76
N GLY A 163 -3.50 3.85 7.52
CA GLY A 163 -4.25 4.49 6.45
C GLY A 163 -3.58 5.74 5.88
N SER A 164 -4.33 6.60 5.23
CA SER A 164 -3.85 7.84 4.62
C SER A 164 -4.19 9.07 5.47
N LEU A 165 -3.51 10.20 5.22
CA LEU A 165 -3.91 11.48 5.83
C LEU A 165 -5.32 11.89 5.39
N ALA A 166 -5.78 11.49 4.20
CA ALA A 166 -7.16 11.68 3.77
C ALA A 166 -8.15 10.93 4.67
N ASP A 167 -7.83 9.70 5.09
CA ASP A 167 -8.67 8.94 6.03
C ASP A 167 -8.69 9.60 7.42
N ILE A 168 -7.56 10.13 7.85
CA ILE A 168 -7.45 10.84 9.13
C ILE A 168 -8.34 12.08 9.15
N ILE A 169 -8.23 12.97 8.15
CA ILE A 169 -9.03 14.20 8.11
C ILE A 169 -10.52 13.92 7.91
N LYS A 170 -10.87 12.85 7.21
CA LYS A 170 -12.27 12.42 7.09
C LYS A 170 -12.93 12.11 8.44
N ILE A 171 -12.15 11.57 9.39
CA ILE A 171 -12.62 11.17 10.72
C ILE A 171 -12.48 12.33 11.74
N ARG A 172 -11.31 12.96 11.79
CA ARG A 172 -10.95 13.98 12.81
C ARG A 172 -11.18 15.40 12.34
N LYS A 173 -11.53 15.61 11.07
CA LYS A 173 -11.62 16.88 10.35
C LYS A 173 -10.27 17.56 10.13
N SER A 174 -9.46 17.74 11.18
CA SER A 174 -8.13 18.37 11.06
C SER A 174 -7.07 17.66 11.89
N ILE A 175 -5.81 17.86 11.53
CA ILE A 175 -4.65 17.36 12.24
C ILE A 175 -4.01 18.53 13.00
N PRO A 176 -3.78 18.42 14.33
CA PRO A 176 -3.12 19.47 15.11
C PRO A 176 -1.74 19.82 14.58
N GLU A 177 -1.39 21.11 14.57
CA GLU A 177 -0.09 21.61 14.05
C GLU A 177 1.15 20.88 14.56
N PRO A 178 1.31 20.55 15.86
CA PRO A 178 2.48 19.82 16.32
C PRO A 178 2.63 18.45 15.69
N ILE A 179 1.50 17.72 15.55
CA ILE A 179 1.44 16.39 14.91
C ILE A 179 1.75 16.53 13.42
N LEU A 180 1.10 17.49 12.76
CA LEU A 180 1.27 17.75 11.32
C LEU A 180 2.73 18.12 11.01
N SER A 181 3.35 18.99 11.79
CA SER A 181 4.77 19.37 11.63
C SER A 181 5.70 18.17 11.71
N SER A 182 5.51 17.31 12.73
CA SER A 182 6.35 16.11 12.90
C SER A 182 6.17 15.11 11.76
N MET A 183 4.94 14.98 11.22
CA MET A 183 4.68 14.14 10.04
C MET A 183 5.34 14.74 8.79
N VAL A 184 5.17 16.05 8.59
CA VAL A 184 5.72 16.78 7.43
C VAL A 184 7.23 16.72 7.38
N GLN A 185 7.92 16.78 8.53
CA GLN A 185 9.37 16.62 8.58
C GLN A 185 9.84 15.33 7.90
N LYS A 186 9.19 14.21 8.18
CA LYS A 186 9.54 12.91 7.58
C LYS A 186 9.16 12.84 6.09
N LEU A 187 8.01 13.42 5.71
CA LEU A 187 7.59 13.50 4.31
C LEU A 187 8.55 14.37 3.49
N LEU A 188 9.04 15.50 4.05
CA LEU A 188 10.04 16.33 3.42
C LEU A 188 11.38 15.62 3.24
N GLN A 189 11.79 14.77 4.18
CA GLN A 189 12.99 13.93 4.01
C GLN A 189 12.83 12.99 2.81
N GLY A 190 11.66 12.37 2.66
CA GLY A 190 11.32 11.54 1.50
C GLY A 190 11.34 12.34 0.19
N LEU A 191 10.73 13.54 0.14
CA LEU A 191 10.74 14.40 -1.03
C LEU A 191 12.15 14.91 -1.36
N SER A 192 12.93 15.33 -0.36
CA SER A 192 14.33 15.75 -0.55
C SER A 192 15.16 14.64 -1.19
N TYR A 193 14.99 13.40 -0.75
CA TYR A 193 15.65 12.25 -1.37
C TYR A 193 15.18 12.05 -2.82
N LEU A 194 13.88 12.10 -3.09
CA LEU A 194 13.35 11.96 -4.46
C LEU A 194 13.89 13.05 -5.38
N HIS A 195 13.87 14.32 -4.95
CA HIS A 195 14.28 15.46 -5.76
C HIS A 195 15.80 15.55 -5.92
N GLY A 196 16.55 15.48 -4.79
CA GLY A 196 17.99 15.75 -4.76
C GLY A 196 18.86 14.56 -5.14
N VAL A 197 18.45 13.35 -4.79
CA VAL A 197 19.26 12.12 -5.03
C VAL A 197 18.75 11.33 -6.23
N ARG A 198 17.41 11.22 -6.35
CA ARG A 198 16.82 10.41 -7.43
C ARG A 198 16.45 11.22 -8.66
N HIS A 199 16.46 12.54 -8.57
CA HIS A 199 16.05 13.46 -9.64
C HIS A 199 14.65 13.15 -10.19
N LEU A 200 13.72 12.78 -9.29
CA LEU A 200 12.36 12.39 -9.61
C LEU A 200 11.34 13.40 -9.07
N VAL A 201 10.35 13.74 -9.89
CA VAL A 201 9.16 14.50 -9.49
C VAL A 201 8.06 13.51 -9.20
N HIS A 202 7.41 13.62 -8.04
CA HIS A 202 6.34 12.68 -7.62
C HIS A 202 5.05 12.87 -8.44
N ARG A 203 4.63 14.12 -8.66
CA ARG A 203 3.50 14.54 -9.52
C ARG A 203 2.10 14.30 -8.97
N ASP A 204 1.93 13.52 -7.91
CA ASP A 204 0.61 13.19 -7.31
C ASP A 204 0.64 13.26 -5.78
N ILE A 205 1.27 14.30 -5.22
CA ILE A 205 1.24 14.58 -3.78
C ILE A 205 -0.16 15.05 -3.39
N LYS A 206 -0.82 14.31 -2.51
CA LYS A 206 -2.16 14.59 -1.97
C LYS A 206 -2.36 13.80 -0.68
N PRO A 207 -3.31 14.16 0.21
CA PRO A 207 -3.53 13.46 1.48
C PRO A 207 -3.77 11.95 1.32
N ALA A 208 -4.38 11.50 0.21
CA ALA A 208 -4.62 10.09 -0.08
C ALA A 208 -3.33 9.28 -0.36
N ASN A 209 -2.26 9.93 -0.82
CA ASN A 209 -0.97 9.32 -1.12
C ASN A 209 0.08 9.56 -0.01
N LEU A 210 -0.30 10.22 1.08
CA LEU A 210 0.49 10.38 2.29
C LEU A 210 -0.03 9.39 3.33
N LEU A 211 0.62 8.24 3.42
CA LEU A 211 0.20 7.14 4.30
C LEU A 211 0.89 7.25 5.66
N VAL A 212 0.30 6.62 6.67
CA VAL A 212 0.88 6.53 8.00
C VAL A 212 0.69 5.12 8.55
N ASN A 213 1.64 4.63 9.34
CA ASN A 213 1.48 3.37 10.06
C ASN A 213 1.05 3.61 11.53
N LEU A 214 0.69 2.56 12.25
CA LEU A 214 0.28 2.64 13.66
C LEU A 214 1.42 3.04 14.62
N LYS A 215 2.66 3.10 14.15
CA LYS A 215 3.79 3.70 14.89
C LYS A 215 3.85 5.22 14.71
N GLY A 216 2.99 5.79 13.84
CA GLY A 216 2.99 7.23 13.52
C GLY A 216 4.06 7.62 12.49
N GLU A 217 4.59 6.68 11.72
CA GLU A 217 5.56 6.96 10.67
C GLU A 217 4.83 7.28 9.37
N PRO A 218 4.88 8.54 8.87
CA PRO A 218 4.30 8.92 7.60
C PRO A 218 5.23 8.54 6.46
N LYS A 219 4.64 8.12 5.33
CA LYS A 219 5.35 7.72 4.10
C LYS A 219 4.59 8.13 2.86
N ILE A 220 5.31 8.50 1.83
CA ILE A 220 4.78 8.83 0.50
C ILE A 220 4.66 7.52 -0.29
N THR A 221 3.54 7.37 -1.01
CA THR A 221 3.27 6.24 -1.92
C THR A 221 2.88 6.73 -3.31
N ASP A 222 2.77 5.81 -4.26
CA ASP A 222 2.32 6.08 -5.64
C ASP A 222 3.27 6.98 -6.45
N PHE A 223 4.53 6.57 -6.53
CA PHE A 223 5.60 7.26 -7.27
C PHE A 223 5.37 7.20 -8.79
N GLY A 224 5.35 8.35 -9.45
CA GLY A 224 5.58 8.44 -10.90
C GLY A 224 4.41 8.09 -11.82
N ILE A 225 3.19 7.90 -11.32
CA ILE A 225 2.01 7.52 -12.14
C ILE A 225 1.65 8.57 -13.22
N SER A 226 2.16 9.78 -13.12
CA SER A 226 1.73 10.89 -13.97
C SER A 226 2.56 11.13 -15.23
N ALA A 227 3.49 10.24 -15.60
CA ALA A 227 4.36 10.45 -16.76
C ALA A 227 3.62 10.47 -18.13
N GLY A 228 2.37 9.96 -18.19
CA GLY A 228 1.59 9.89 -19.42
C GLY A 228 0.43 10.89 -19.53
N LEU A 229 0.25 11.75 -18.54
CA LEU A 229 -0.86 12.73 -18.53
C LEU A 229 -0.59 13.99 -19.37
N GLU A 230 0.59 14.09 -19.97
CA GLU A 230 0.97 15.25 -20.79
C GLU A 230 0.15 15.38 -22.08
N SER A 231 -0.52 14.32 -22.53
CA SER A 231 -1.34 14.39 -23.78
C SER A 231 -2.82 14.67 -23.57
N SER A 232 -3.28 14.92 -22.35
CA SER A 232 -4.72 15.05 -22.18
C SER A 232 -5.20 15.93 -21.02
N ILE A 233 -4.88 17.23 -21.06
CA ILE A 233 -5.71 18.23 -20.38
C ILE A 233 -7.20 18.03 -20.77
N ALA A 234 -7.48 17.61 -22.00
CA ALA A 234 -8.81 17.21 -22.46
C ALA A 234 -9.40 16.00 -21.69
N MET A 235 -8.58 15.03 -21.26
CA MET A 235 -9.03 13.92 -20.40
C MET A 235 -9.09 14.30 -18.91
N CYS A 236 -8.22 15.22 -18.45
CA CYS A 236 -8.31 15.76 -17.09
C CYS A 236 -9.61 16.54 -16.83
N ALA A 237 -10.22 17.12 -17.85
CA ALA A 237 -11.50 17.82 -17.74
C ALA A 237 -12.67 16.90 -17.33
N THR A 238 -12.53 15.59 -17.45
CA THR A 238 -13.55 14.61 -17.03
C THR A 238 -13.34 14.07 -15.61
N PHE A 239 -12.16 14.29 -14.99
CA PHE A 239 -11.80 13.77 -13.66
C PHE A 239 -11.44 14.88 -12.68
N VAL A 240 -12.40 15.31 -11.85
CA VAL A 240 -12.21 16.35 -10.81
C VAL A 240 -11.04 16.00 -9.87
N GLY A 241 -10.87 14.73 -9.49
CA GLY A 241 -9.84 14.30 -8.54
C GLY A 241 -8.39 14.45 -9.01
N THR A 242 -8.12 14.51 -10.32
CA THR A 242 -6.76 14.59 -10.88
C THR A 242 -6.21 16.02 -10.86
N VAL A 243 -7.06 17.02 -10.95
CA VAL A 243 -6.68 18.45 -11.06
C VAL A 243 -6.51 19.11 -9.69
N THR A 244 -7.14 18.56 -8.64
CA THR A 244 -7.31 19.20 -7.34
C THR A 244 -6.01 19.74 -6.72
N TYR A 245 -4.91 18.99 -6.79
CA TYR A 245 -3.62 19.39 -6.21
C TYR A 245 -2.59 19.84 -7.23
N MET A 246 -3.02 20.08 -8.47
CA MET A 246 -2.12 20.43 -9.57
C MET A 246 -1.62 21.88 -9.44
N SER A 247 -0.33 22.08 -9.71
CA SER A 247 0.28 23.42 -9.65
C SER A 247 -0.11 24.29 -10.85
N PRO A 248 -0.04 25.65 -10.73
CA PRO A 248 -0.40 26.56 -11.81
C PRO A 248 0.35 26.30 -13.12
N GLU A 249 1.67 26.05 -13.04
CA GLU A 249 2.51 25.75 -14.19
C GLU A 249 2.12 24.44 -14.89
N ARG A 250 1.71 23.43 -14.13
CA ARG A 250 1.18 22.17 -14.71
C ARG A 250 -0.15 22.40 -15.43
N ILE A 251 -1.04 23.21 -14.87
CA ILE A 251 -2.31 23.55 -15.49
C ILE A 251 -2.09 24.33 -16.79
N ARG A 252 -1.07 25.21 -16.84
CA ARG A 252 -0.69 25.96 -18.07
C ARG A 252 0.06 25.12 -19.09
N ASN A 253 0.36 23.85 -18.77
CA ASN A 253 1.19 22.97 -19.58
C ASN A 253 2.59 23.55 -19.86
N GLU A 254 3.14 24.24 -18.85
CA GLU A 254 4.51 24.73 -18.85
C GLU A 254 5.47 23.63 -18.40
N ASN A 255 6.77 23.81 -18.65
CA ASN A 255 7.78 22.90 -18.09
C ASN A 255 7.72 22.96 -16.56
N TYR A 256 7.49 21.84 -15.92
CA TYR A 256 7.38 21.74 -14.48
C TYR A 256 8.42 20.75 -13.91
N SER A 257 8.81 20.98 -12.67
CA SER A 257 9.83 20.21 -11.96
C SER A 257 9.46 20.05 -10.46
N TYR A 258 10.44 19.85 -9.61
CA TYR A 258 10.29 19.65 -8.16
C TYR A 258 9.38 20.68 -7.44
N PRO A 259 9.38 21.98 -7.80
CA PRO A 259 8.46 22.94 -7.19
C PRO A 259 6.97 22.60 -7.33
N ALA A 260 6.59 21.79 -8.33
CA ALA A 260 5.21 21.35 -8.48
C ALA A 260 4.76 20.43 -7.31
N ASP A 261 5.65 19.56 -6.80
CA ASP A 261 5.37 18.73 -5.63
C ASP A 261 5.26 19.56 -4.36
N ILE A 262 6.03 20.67 -4.26
CA ILE A 262 5.96 21.61 -3.13
C ILE A 262 4.61 22.33 -3.08
N TRP A 263 4.09 22.76 -4.25
CA TRP A 263 2.74 23.32 -4.35
C TRP A 263 1.70 22.31 -3.87
N SER A 264 1.75 21.10 -4.41
CA SER A 264 0.82 20.02 -4.04
C SER A 264 0.88 19.69 -2.55
N LEU A 265 2.09 19.68 -1.95
CA LEU A 265 2.29 19.53 -0.52
C LEU A 265 1.63 20.68 0.25
N GLY A 266 1.79 21.94 -0.19
CA GLY A 266 1.17 23.10 0.43
C GLY A 266 -0.35 22.99 0.49
N LEU A 267 -1.01 22.57 -0.60
CA LEU A 267 -2.45 22.33 -0.64
C LEU A 267 -2.86 21.17 0.29
N ALA A 268 -2.11 20.07 0.28
CA ALA A 268 -2.36 18.93 1.14
C ALA A 268 -2.26 19.30 2.62
N LEU A 269 -1.30 20.16 3.00
CA LEU A 269 -1.14 20.62 4.38
C LEU A 269 -2.19 21.63 4.79
N PHE A 270 -2.60 22.50 3.88
CA PHE A 270 -3.74 23.39 4.11
C PHE A 270 -4.97 22.54 4.49
N GLU A 271 -5.31 21.56 3.65
CA GLU A 271 -6.45 20.68 3.88
C GLU A 271 -6.29 19.84 5.16
N CYS A 272 -5.11 19.27 5.42
CA CYS A 272 -4.87 18.50 6.65
C CYS A 272 -5.00 19.35 7.91
N GLY A 273 -4.57 20.60 7.90
CA GLY A 273 -4.64 21.50 9.04
C GLY A 273 -6.02 22.08 9.28
N THR A 274 -6.78 22.41 8.22
CA THR A 274 -8.10 23.04 8.31
C THR A 274 -9.26 22.04 8.28
N GLY A 275 -9.07 20.90 7.60
CA GLY A 275 -10.12 19.95 7.26
C GLY A 275 -10.93 20.34 6.03
N GLU A 276 -10.54 21.41 5.34
CA GLU A 276 -11.24 21.92 4.17
C GLU A 276 -10.26 22.20 3.02
N PHE A 277 -10.64 21.81 1.82
CA PHE A 277 -9.88 22.15 0.62
C PHE A 277 -10.07 23.63 0.27
N PRO A 278 -9.00 24.41 -0.04
CA PRO A 278 -9.08 25.86 -0.11
C PRO A 278 -9.81 26.44 -1.32
N TYR A 279 -10.11 25.62 -2.32
CA TYR A 279 -10.82 26.04 -3.53
C TYR A 279 -12.20 25.39 -3.65
N THR A 280 -13.10 26.00 -4.43
CA THR A 280 -14.45 25.47 -4.62
C THR A 280 -14.47 24.41 -5.73
N ALA A 281 -14.40 23.13 -5.36
CA ALA A 281 -14.37 22.04 -6.34
C ALA A 281 -15.75 21.71 -6.95
N ASN A 282 -16.85 22.23 -6.41
CA ASN A 282 -18.22 21.84 -6.78
C ASN A 282 -18.68 22.37 -8.16
N GLU A 283 -17.96 23.30 -8.75
CA GLU A 283 -18.31 23.93 -10.04
C GLU A 283 -17.61 23.27 -11.23
N GLY A 284 -16.96 22.14 -11.00
CA GLY A 284 -16.29 21.33 -12.02
C GLY A 284 -14.81 21.63 -12.20
N PRO A 285 -14.09 20.74 -12.90
CA PRO A 285 -12.63 20.80 -13.00
C PRO A 285 -12.09 22.06 -13.71
N VAL A 286 -12.81 22.56 -14.70
CA VAL A 286 -12.40 23.77 -15.44
C VAL A 286 -12.45 25.01 -14.55
N ASN A 287 -13.48 25.14 -13.71
CA ASN A 287 -13.57 26.26 -12.79
C ASN A 287 -12.49 26.20 -11.69
N LEU A 288 -12.21 25.01 -11.19
CA LEU A 288 -11.11 24.78 -10.25
C LEU A 288 -9.76 25.20 -10.87
N MET A 289 -9.49 24.83 -12.13
CA MET A 289 -8.28 25.27 -12.85
C MET A 289 -8.18 26.78 -12.90
N LEU A 290 -9.28 27.48 -13.22
CA LEU A 290 -9.28 28.94 -13.26
C LEU A 290 -9.05 29.57 -11.90
N GLN A 291 -9.67 29.05 -10.83
CA GLN A 291 -9.38 29.49 -9.46
C GLN A 291 -7.90 29.34 -9.13
N ILE A 292 -7.30 28.19 -9.43
CA ILE A 292 -5.87 27.94 -9.18
C ILE A 292 -4.99 28.90 -9.99
N LEU A 293 -5.39 29.29 -11.21
CA LEU A 293 -4.61 30.16 -12.08
C LEU A 293 -4.78 31.67 -11.74
N ASP A 294 -6.00 32.11 -11.57
CA ASP A 294 -6.38 33.53 -11.55
C ASP A 294 -6.57 34.07 -10.11
N ASP A 295 -7.11 33.29 -9.18
CA ASP A 295 -7.34 33.75 -7.80
C ASP A 295 -6.03 33.90 -7.01
N PRO A 296 -5.99 34.72 -5.97
CA PRO A 296 -4.85 34.77 -5.05
C PRO A 296 -4.57 33.39 -4.46
N SER A 297 -3.28 33.12 -4.16
CA SER A 297 -2.93 31.86 -3.46
C SER A 297 -3.67 31.74 -2.14
N PRO A 298 -4.17 30.54 -1.79
CA PRO A 298 -4.81 30.33 -0.50
C PRO A 298 -3.85 30.65 0.64
N SER A 299 -4.37 31.26 1.70
CA SER A 299 -3.61 31.55 2.92
C SER A 299 -4.44 31.18 4.14
N LEU A 300 -3.78 30.64 5.16
CA LEU A 300 -4.41 30.29 6.43
C LEU A 300 -4.78 31.54 7.24
N SER A 301 -5.87 31.45 8.01
CA SER A 301 -6.26 32.49 8.96
C SER A 301 -5.18 32.66 10.04
N ARG A 302 -4.54 33.82 10.09
CA ARG A 302 -3.52 34.15 11.09
C ARG A 302 -4.08 34.30 12.50
N HIS A 303 -5.39 34.29 12.64
CA HIS A 303 -6.08 34.29 13.93
C HIS A 303 -6.18 32.86 14.52
N ASP A 304 -6.37 31.87 13.64
CA ASP A 304 -6.68 30.52 14.04
C ASP A 304 -5.45 29.58 14.02
N TYR A 305 -4.41 29.97 13.27
CA TYR A 305 -3.19 29.14 13.07
C TYR A 305 -1.93 29.92 13.46
N SER A 306 -0.89 29.18 13.83
CA SER A 306 0.38 29.77 14.21
C SER A 306 1.02 30.53 13.03
N PRO A 307 1.77 31.64 13.31
CA PRO A 307 2.49 32.36 12.28
C PRO A 307 3.43 31.49 11.47
N GLU A 308 4.04 30.50 12.12
CA GLU A 308 4.99 29.57 11.49
C GLU A 308 4.28 28.65 10.51
N PHE A 309 3.09 28.12 10.86
CA PHE A 309 2.32 27.27 9.95
C PHE A 309 1.78 28.09 8.77
N CYS A 310 1.22 29.27 9.04
CA CYS A 310 0.81 30.19 7.97
C CYS A 310 1.96 30.50 7.00
N SER A 311 3.14 30.83 7.53
CA SER A 311 4.33 31.13 6.72
C SER A 311 4.78 29.93 5.88
N PHE A 312 4.70 28.74 6.43
CA PHE A 312 5.06 27.49 5.72
C PHE A 312 4.14 27.25 4.52
N VAL A 313 2.83 27.34 4.72
CA VAL A 313 1.84 27.16 3.65
C VAL A 313 1.96 28.28 2.61
N ASP A 314 2.10 29.54 3.03
CA ASP A 314 2.30 30.68 2.13
C ASP A 314 3.57 30.53 1.26
N ALA A 315 4.63 29.94 1.79
CA ALA A 315 5.87 29.68 1.05
C ALA A 315 5.67 28.56 0.00
N CYS A 316 4.96 27.50 0.34
CA CYS A 316 4.66 26.41 -0.60
C CYS A 316 3.73 26.86 -1.73
N LEU A 317 2.77 27.75 -1.46
CA LEU A 317 1.73 28.17 -2.39
C LEU A 317 2.06 29.45 -3.16
N LYS A 318 3.33 29.74 -3.42
CA LYS A 318 3.72 30.79 -4.36
C LYS A 318 3.32 30.40 -5.77
N LYS A 319 2.68 31.35 -6.53
CA LYS A 319 2.26 31.08 -7.91
C LYS A 319 3.44 30.83 -8.84
N ASN A 320 4.49 31.63 -8.70
CA ASN A 320 5.74 31.41 -9.42
C ASN A 320 6.51 30.22 -8.81
N PRO A 321 6.81 29.15 -9.57
CA PRO A 321 7.55 27.99 -9.06
C PRO A 321 8.94 28.34 -8.53
N ASP A 322 9.63 29.35 -9.08
CA ASP A 322 10.98 29.75 -8.68
C ASP A 322 11.01 30.41 -7.28
N ASP A 323 9.88 30.93 -6.81
CA ASP A 323 9.74 31.54 -5.49
C ASP A 323 9.42 30.52 -4.39
N ARG A 324 9.20 29.23 -4.75
CA ARG A 324 8.92 28.15 -3.80
C ARG A 324 10.23 27.60 -3.24
N PRO A 325 10.30 27.37 -1.92
CA PRO A 325 11.48 26.72 -1.33
C PRO A 325 11.58 25.26 -1.78
N THR A 326 12.79 24.73 -1.76
CA THR A 326 13.03 23.29 -1.95
C THR A 326 12.61 22.48 -0.72
N ALA A 327 12.46 21.16 -0.86
CA ALA A 327 12.19 20.27 0.27
C ALA A 327 13.27 20.41 1.38
N ASP A 328 14.55 20.54 1.00
CA ASP A 328 15.65 20.75 1.93
C ASP A 328 15.55 22.08 2.70
N GLN A 329 15.20 23.15 2.01
CA GLN A 329 14.98 24.45 2.64
C GLN A 329 13.81 24.42 3.61
N LEU A 330 12.73 23.71 3.28
CA LEU A 330 11.57 23.53 4.14
C LEU A 330 11.87 22.73 5.40
N LEU A 331 12.81 21.80 5.38
CA LEU A 331 13.29 21.10 6.59
C LEU A 331 13.86 22.05 7.64
N SER A 332 14.38 23.21 7.23
CA SER A 332 14.90 24.26 8.12
C SER A 332 13.89 25.37 8.41
N HIS A 333 12.62 25.22 7.97
CA HIS A 333 11.59 26.24 8.20
C HIS A 333 11.16 26.28 9.68
N PRO A 334 10.86 27.47 10.25
CA PRO A 334 10.45 27.62 11.66
C PRO A 334 9.30 26.69 12.09
N PHE A 335 8.35 26.41 11.22
CA PHE A 335 7.26 25.46 11.49
C PHE A 335 7.76 24.06 11.84
N ILE A 336 8.80 23.58 11.13
CA ILE A 336 9.39 22.25 11.37
C ILE A 336 10.25 22.27 12.63
N ILE A 337 11.13 23.29 12.77
CA ILE A 337 12.05 23.41 13.89
C ILE A 337 11.31 23.56 15.22
N LYS A 338 10.21 24.31 15.25
CA LYS A 338 9.41 24.58 16.46
C LYS A 338 8.98 23.29 17.19
N TYR A 339 8.74 22.23 16.47
CA TYR A 339 8.23 20.97 17.01
C TYR A 339 9.22 19.80 16.90
N SER A 340 10.45 20.02 16.40
CA SER A 340 11.46 18.96 16.17
C SER A 340 11.87 18.24 17.46
N ASP A 341 11.96 18.96 18.57
CA ASP A 341 12.37 18.41 19.88
C ASP A 341 11.18 17.92 20.73
N SER A 342 9.97 18.00 20.19
CA SER A 342 8.78 17.55 20.90
C SER A 342 8.72 16.03 20.90
N ALA A 343 8.69 15.42 22.10
CA ALA A 343 8.47 13.98 22.27
C ALA A 343 6.98 13.64 22.01
N LEU A 344 6.52 13.85 20.77
CA LEU A 344 5.15 13.58 20.36
C LEU A 344 4.98 12.08 20.05
N ASP A 345 4.06 11.44 20.72
CA ASP A 345 3.67 10.07 20.39
C ASP A 345 2.68 10.06 19.21
N LEU A 346 3.23 10.13 18.00
CA LEU A 346 2.47 10.07 16.75
C LEU A 346 1.71 8.74 16.61
N GLY A 347 2.27 7.65 17.15
CA GLY A 347 1.63 6.35 17.13
C GLY A 347 0.34 6.33 17.93
N THR A 348 0.33 6.89 19.14
CA THR A 348 -0.89 7.03 19.94
C THR A 348 -1.91 7.89 19.22
N PHE A 349 -1.50 9.04 18.65
CA PHE A 349 -2.42 9.86 17.85
C PHE A 349 -3.11 9.07 16.73
N VAL A 350 -2.35 8.29 15.95
CA VAL A 350 -2.91 7.49 14.84
C VAL A 350 -3.81 6.37 15.35
N ARG A 351 -3.41 5.68 16.42
CA ARG A 351 -4.22 4.60 17.03
C ARG A 351 -5.56 5.08 17.55
N ASP A 352 -5.61 6.29 18.12
CA ASP A 352 -6.82 6.88 18.71
C ASP A 352 -7.85 7.37 17.67
N ILE A 353 -7.44 7.49 16.40
CA ILE A 353 -8.33 7.96 15.32
C ILE A 353 -9.30 6.89 14.86
N PHE A 354 -8.79 5.71 14.67
CA PHE A 354 -9.57 4.61 14.12
C PHE A 354 -10.09 3.72 15.24
N ASP A 355 -11.26 3.10 15.02
CA ASP A 355 -11.79 2.13 15.98
C ASP A 355 -10.78 0.96 16.15
N PRO A 356 -10.11 0.88 17.32
CA PRO A 356 -9.14 -0.18 17.55
C PRO A 356 -9.79 -1.56 17.53
N THR A 357 -11.08 -1.65 17.87
CA THR A 357 -11.83 -2.91 17.95
C THR A 357 -12.04 -3.50 16.55
N GLN A 358 -12.46 -2.68 15.58
CA GLN A 358 -12.68 -3.15 14.21
C GLN A 358 -11.36 -3.58 13.54
N ARG A 359 -10.30 -2.81 13.70
CA ARG A 359 -8.98 -3.17 13.16
C ARG A 359 -8.41 -4.45 13.74
N MET A 360 -8.54 -4.61 15.07
CA MET A 360 -8.12 -5.82 15.75
C MET A 360 -8.91 -7.03 15.24
N LYS A 361 -10.21 -6.86 14.98
CA LYS A 361 -11.06 -7.91 14.43
C LYS A 361 -10.62 -8.29 13.02
N ASP A 362 -10.42 -7.32 12.13
CA ASP A 362 -9.94 -7.57 10.76
C ASP A 362 -8.59 -8.28 10.74
N LEU A 363 -7.68 -7.91 11.65
CA LEU A 363 -6.39 -8.57 11.80
C LEU A 363 -6.54 -10.00 12.32
N ALA A 364 -7.39 -10.22 13.33
CA ALA A 364 -7.66 -11.53 13.89
C ALA A 364 -8.29 -12.47 12.86
N ASP A 365 -9.26 -11.98 12.08
CA ASP A 365 -9.90 -12.72 10.98
C ASP A 365 -8.85 -13.14 9.95
N MET A 366 -8.02 -12.21 9.50
CA MET A 366 -6.98 -12.45 8.49
C MET A 366 -5.93 -13.45 8.97
N LEU A 367 -5.42 -13.32 10.19
CA LEU A 367 -4.41 -14.22 10.75
C LEU A 367 -5.00 -15.63 10.99
N THR A 368 -6.25 -15.73 11.41
CA THR A 368 -6.96 -17.00 11.61
C THR A 368 -7.16 -17.73 10.27
N ILE A 369 -7.63 -17.02 9.25
CA ILE A 369 -7.75 -17.58 7.89
C ILE A 369 -6.39 -18.07 7.40
N HIS A 370 -5.35 -17.25 7.57
CA HIS A 370 -4.00 -17.61 7.14
C HIS A 370 -3.49 -18.86 7.85
N TYR A 371 -3.68 -18.97 9.19
CA TYR A 371 -3.28 -20.12 9.98
C TYR A 371 -3.93 -21.41 9.49
N TYR A 372 -5.28 -21.45 9.38
CA TYR A 372 -5.96 -22.68 8.97
C TYR A 372 -5.69 -23.05 7.51
N LEU A 373 -5.52 -22.08 6.62
CA LEU A 373 -5.13 -22.40 5.25
C LEU A 373 -3.69 -22.96 5.14
N LEU A 374 -2.82 -22.68 6.10
CA LEU A 374 -1.54 -23.38 6.22
C LEU A 374 -1.72 -24.77 6.83
N PHE A 375 -2.53 -24.87 7.89
CA PHE A 375 -2.75 -26.12 8.63
C PHE A 375 -3.42 -27.19 7.76
N ASP A 376 -4.44 -26.80 7.00
CA ASP A 376 -5.24 -27.68 6.14
C ASP A 376 -4.64 -27.85 4.74
N GLY A 377 -3.65 -27.03 4.41
CA GLY A 377 -3.04 -26.96 3.09
C GLY A 377 -2.17 -28.15 2.73
N SER A 378 -1.61 -28.10 1.51
CA SER A 378 -0.61 -29.07 1.03
C SER A 378 0.63 -29.08 1.93
N ASP A 379 1.48 -30.09 1.80
CA ASP A 379 2.71 -30.18 2.59
C ASP A 379 3.66 -29.01 2.33
N GLU A 380 3.61 -28.41 1.16
CA GLU A 380 4.35 -27.20 0.81
C GLU A 380 3.90 -26.02 1.68
N PHE A 381 2.60 -25.75 1.79
CA PHE A 381 2.07 -24.71 2.65
C PHE A 381 2.22 -25.03 4.14
N TRP A 382 2.03 -26.29 4.53
CA TRP A 382 2.19 -26.75 5.89
C TRP A 382 3.56 -26.43 6.48
N GLN A 383 4.63 -26.55 5.69
CA GLN A 383 6.00 -26.23 6.14
C GLN A 383 6.15 -24.78 6.63
N HIS A 384 5.35 -23.86 6.11
CA HIS A 384 5.41 -22.46 6.52
C HIS A 384 4.80 -22.19 7.90
N ILE A 385 3.99 -23.08 8.46
CA ILE A 385 3.38 -22.87 9.77
C ILE A 385 4.43 -22.72 10.88
N LYS A 386 5.58 -23.39 10.74
CA LYS A 386 6.70 -23.30 11.67
C LYS A 386 7.20 -21.88 11.87
N THR A 387 7.19 -21.06 10.82
CA THR A 387 7.71 -19.69 10.83
C THR A 387 6.73 -18.67 11.42
N LEU A 388 5.52 -19.11 11.81
CA LEU A 388 4.60 -18.33 12.64
C LEU A 388 5.05 -18.24 14.10
N TYR A 389 5.98 -19.08 14.53
CA TYR A 389 6.47 -19.15 15.90
C TYR A 389 7.92 -18.63 15.99
N ASN A 390 8.29 -18.11 17.15
CA ASN A 390 9.66 -17.73 17.49
C ASN A 390 10.22 -18.65 18.61
N GLU A 391 11.46 -18.47 19.00
CA GLU A 391 12.14 -19.30 19.99
C GLU A 391 11.49 -19.27 21.39
N CYS A 392 10.75 -18.19 21.71
CA CYS A 392 10.03 -18.04 22.97
C CYS A 392 8.57 -18.49 22.90
N SER A 393 8.09 -18.88 21.73
CA SER A 393 6.70 -19.31 21.54
C SER A 393 6.42 -20.62 22.27
N THR A 394 5.22 -20.70 22.86
CA THR A 394 4.75 -21.88 23.57
C THR A 394 3.48 -22.45 22.95
N PHE A 395 3.37 -23.77 22.90
CA PHE A 395 2.18 -24.50 22.46
C PHE A 395 1.77 -25.53 23.47
N SER A 396 0.51 -25.51 23.89
CA SER A 396 -0.05 -26.46 24.87
C SER A 396 -1.14 -27.33 24.25
N PHE A 397 -0.98 -28.63 24.36
CA PHE A 397 -1.96 -29.65 23.94
C PHE A 397 -1.99 -30.82 24.88
N GLY A 398 -3.17 -31.24 25.38
CA GLY A 398 -3.34 -32.38 26.27
C GLY A 398 -2.52 -32.29 27.57
N GLY A 399 -2.31 -31.06 28.10
CA GLY A 399 -1.51 -30.84 29.32
C GLY A 399 0.00 -30.89 29.11
N LYS A 400 0.47 -31.06 27.87
CA LYS A 400 1.90 -31.00 27.51
C LYS A 400 2.22 -29.71 26.85
N GLU A 401 3.39 -29.14 27.16
CA GLU A 401 3.87 -27.88 26.55
C GLU A 401 5.06 -28.14 25.63
N SER A 402 5.05 -27.51 24.47
CA SER A 402 6.15 -27.50 23.51
C SER A 402 6.64 -26.06 23.35
N ILE A 403 7.97 -25.86 23.35
CA ILE A 403 8.60 -24.54 23.29
C ILE A 403 9.48 -24.46 22.03
N GLY A 404 9.39 -23.34 21.34
CA GLY A 404 10.15 -23.02 20.13
C GLY A 404 9.59 -23.67 18.86
N PRO A 405 9.94 -23.10 17.69
CA PRO A 405 9.28 -23.40 16.41
C PRO A 405 9.41 -24.87 15.99
N ASN A 406 10.56 -25.51 16.26
CA ASN A 406 10.81 -26.91 15.89
C ASN A 406 9.95 -27.89 16.68
N ASN A 407 9.90 -27.71 18.02
CA ASN A 407 9.14 -28.60 18.91
C ASN A 407 7.63 -28.42 18.69
N ILE A 408 7.18 -27.17 18.52
CA ILE A 408 5.79 -26.84 18.21
C ILE A 408 5.38 -27.48 16.88
N PHE A 409 6.18 -27.31 15.84
CA PHE A 409 5.93 -27.90 14.52
C PHE A 409 5.84 -29.43 14.58
N SER A 410 6.74 -30.07 15.30
CA SER A 410 6.71 -31.54 15.52
C SER A 410 5.42 -32.00 16.21
N THR A 411 5.00 -31.27 17.25
CA THR A 411 3.76 -31.60 17.98
C THR A 411 2.52 -31.38 17.11
N LEU A 412 2.45 -30.26 16.41
CA LEU A 412 1.35 -29.95 15.46
C LEU A 412 1.31 -30.97 14.31
N SER A 413 2.48 -31.41 13.79
CA SER A 413 2.56 -32.44 12.75
C SER A 413 2.00 -33.79 13.24
N ASN A 414 2.31 -34.16 14.46
CA ASN A 414 1.75 -35.37 15.06
C ASN A 414 0.22 -35.27 15.21
N ILE A 415 -0.30 -34.11 15.63
CA ILE A 415 -1.75 -33.87 15.74
C ILE A 415 -2.39 -33.97 14.37
N ARG A 416 -1.85 -33.24 13.37
CA ARG A 416 -2.34 -33.24 11.98
C ARG A 416 -2.39 -34.67 11.41
N ASN A 417 -1.32 -35.42 11.54
CA ASN A 417 -1.24 -36.81 11.06
C ASN A 417 -2.22 -37.74 11.79
N THR A 418 -2.40 -37.55 13.10
CA THR A 418 -3.36 -38.33 13.89
C THR A 418 -4.80 -38.04 13.45
N LEU A 419 -5.12 -36.79 13.14
CA LEU A 419 -6.43 -36.38 12.65
C LEU A 419 -6.68 -36.87 11.23
N ALA A 420 -5.71 -36.70 10.33
CA ALA A 420 -5.82 -37.06 8.92
C ALA A 420 -5.77 -38.57 8.64
N GLY A 421 -5.29 -39.38 9.60
CA GLY A 421 -5.17 -40.84 9.46
C GLY A 421 -3.86 -41.31 8.82
N GLU A 422 -3.63 -42.65 8.90
CA GLU A 422 -2.44 -43.31 8.34
C GLU A 422 -2.72 -43.70 6.89
N TRP A 423 -2.13 -43.26 5.94
CA TRP A 423 -2.01 -43.56 4.51
C TRP A 423 -3.23 -44.14 3.72
N PRO A 424 -3.65 -43.52 2.62
CA PRO A 424 -3.28 -42.16 2.19
C PRO A 424 -3.89 -41.13 3.13
N PRO A 425 -3.17 -40.03 3.45
CA PRO A 425 -3.69 -39.04 4.37
C PRO A 425 -4.93 -38.40 3.77
N GLU A 426 -6.03 -38.49 4.52
CA GLU A 426 -7.26 -37.81 4.17
C GLU A 426 -7.07 -36.29 4.35
N LYS A 427 -7.75 -35.48 3.55
CA LYS A 427 -7.71 -34.03 3.72
C LYS A 427 -8.42 -33.64 5.01
N LEU A 428 -7.79 -32.77 5.76
CA LEU A 428 -8.33 -32.13 6.96
C LEU A 428 -8.79 -30.72 6.58
N VAL A 429 -10.00 -30.35 7.00
CA VAL A 429 -10.56 -29.01 6.80
C VAL A 429 -11.16 -28.51 8.09
N HIS A 430 -10.70 -27.34 8.58
CA HIS A 430 -11.29 -26.65 9.71
C HIS A 430 -12.37 -25.69 9.25
N VAL A 431 -13.52 -25.76 9.90
CA VAL A 431 -14.65 -24.85 9.72
C VAL A 431 -14.76 -23.98 10.98
N VAL A 432 -14.40 -22.72 10.87
CA VAL A 432 -14.49 -21.77 11.98
C VAL A 432 -15.94 -21.30 12.12
N GLU A 433 -16.53 -21.60 13.28
CA GLU A 433 -17.90 -21.20 13.62
C GLU A 433 -17.94 -19.92 14.43
N LYS A 434 -16.95 -19.72 15.29
CA LYS A 434 -16.86 -18.56 16.17
C LYS A 434 -15.43 -18.07 16.33
N LEU A 435 -15.25 -16.78 16.13
CA LEU A 435 -14.00 -16.08 16.39
C LEU A 435 -14.26 -14.95 17.38
N GLN A 436 -13.42 -14.83 18.40
CA GLN A 436 -13.42 -13.74 19.36
C GLN A 436 -12.00 -13.22 19.50
N CYS A 437 -11.84 -11.92 19.56
CA CYS A 437 -10.53 -11.29 19.77
C CYS A 437 -10.60 -10.20 20.83
N ARG A 438 -9.47 -9.97 21.48
CA ARG A 438 -9.26 -8.87 22.43
C ARG A 438 -7.82 -8.39 22.36
N ALA A 439 -7.60 -7.13 22.72
CA ALA A 439 -6.24 -6.60 22.84
C ALA A 439 -5.41 -7.38 23.86
N ASN A 440 -4.14 -7.58 23.57
CA ASN A 440 -3.14 -8.17 24.45
C ASN A 440 -1.92 -7.25 24.49
N GLY A 441 -1.83 -6.39 25.49
CA GLY A 441 -0.82 -5.32 25.52
C GLY A 441 -1.04 -4.24 24.48
N GLN A 442 0.04 -3.52 24.10
CA GLN A 442 -0.04 -2.42 23.13
C GLN A 442 -0.12 -2.88 21.68
N ASP A 443 0.54 -3.99 21.33
CA ASP A 443 0.73 -4.45 19.95
C ASP A 443 0.29 -5.90 19.72
N GLY A 444 -0.34 -6.54 20.69
CA GLY A 444 -0.75 -7.94 20.62
C GLY A 444 -2.27 -8.12 20.53
N VAL A 445 -2.68 -9.27 20.03
CA VAL A 445 -4.06 -9.71 19.94
C VAL A 445 -4.20 -11.12 20.51
N ALA A 446 -5.12 -11.30 21.47
CA ALA A 446 -5.56 -12.61 21.89
C ALA A 446 -6.78 -13.02 21.06
N ILE A 447 -6.67 -14.14 20.37
CA ILE A 447 -7.67 -14.70 19.48
C ILE A 447 -8.18 -16.01 20.03
N ARG A 448 -9.48 -16.18 20.13
CA ARG A 448 -10.13 -17.45 20.45
C ARG A 448 -10.96 -17.91 19.27
N VAL A 449 -10.72 -19.12 18.84
CA VAL A 449 -11.41 -19.73 17.71
C VAL A 449 -12.09 -21.01 18.19
N SER A 450 -13.29 -21.26 17.73
CA SER A 450 -13.96 -22.54 17.91
C SER A 450 -14.71 -22.92 16.65
N GLY A 451 -14.80 -24.21 16.40
CA GLY A 451 -15.46 -24.73 15.21
C GLY A 451 -15.35 -26.22 15.13
N SER A 452 -15.63 -26.73 13.95
CA SER A 452 -15.59 -28.16 13.65
C SER A 452 -14.46 -28.45 12.66
N PHE A 453 -13.87 -29.63 12.71
CA PHE A 453 -13.00 -30.12 11.66
C PHE A 453 -13.62 -31.36 11.01
N ILE A 454 -13.37 -31.52 9.72
CA ILE A 454 -13.87 -32.62 8.90
C ILE A 454 -12.68 -33.27 8.22
N VAL A 455 -12.68 -34.59 8.19
CA VAL A 455 -11.63 -35.39 7.54
C VAL A 455 -12.25 -36.26 6.45
N GLY A 456 -11.75 -36.18 5.23
CA GLY A 456 -12.28 -36.94 4.09
C GLY A 456 -11.43 -36.87 2.82
N ASN A 457 -11.76 -37.73 1.84
CA ASN A 457 -10.95 -37.90 0.63
C ASN A 457 -11.30 -36.93 -0.52
N GLN A 458 -12.45 -36.28 -0.47
CA GLN A 458 -12.91 -35.36 -1.51
C GLN A 458 -13.54 -34.12 -0.88
N PHE A 459 -12.80 -33.04 -0.86
CA PHE A 459 -13.37 -31.71 -0.64
C PHE A 459 -13.18 -30.90 -1.91
N LEU A 460 -14.29 -30.43 -2.49
CA LEU A 460 -14.27 -29.35 -3.43
C LEU A 460 -14.03 -28.05 -2.63
N ILE A 461 -12.78 -27.75 -2.35
CA ILE A 461 -12.41 -26.40 -1.98
C ILE A 461 -12.55 -25.61 -3.27
N CYS A 462 -13.60 -24.80 -3.37
CA CYS A 462 -13.78 -23.90 -4.49
C CYS A 462 -12.54 -23.00 -4.60
N GLY A 463 -11.74 -23.26 -5.64
CA GLY A 463 -10.75 -22.36 -6.18
C GLY A 463 -9.37 -22.50 -5.56
N ASP A 464 -8.45 -23.06 -6.34
CA ASP A 464 -7.04 -22.65 -6.35
C ASP A 464 -6.91 -21.17 -6.78
N GLY A 465 -7.86 -20.35 -6.37
CA GLY A 465 -8.00 -18.95 -6.72
C GLY A 465 -7.50 -18.03 -5.61
N MET A 466 -6.69 -17.10 -5.99
CA MET A 466 -6.02 -16.06 -5.23
C MET A 466 -6.91 -15.14 -4.37
N GLN A 467 -8.22 -15.36 -4.26
CA GLN A 467 -9.12 -14.52 -3.46
C GLN A 467 -9.87 -15.35 -2.43
N VAL A 468 -9.61 -15.05 -1.16
CA VAL A 468 -10.38 -15.61 -0.04
C VAL A 468 -11.27 -14.48 0.49
N GLU A 469 -12.55 -14.54 0.15
CA GLU A 469 -13.56 -13.58 0.64
C GLU A 469 -14.05 -13.89 2.07
N GLY A 470 -13.47 -14.87 2.75
CA GLY A 470 -13.83 -15.25 4.11
C GLY A 470 -13.43 -16.69 4.45
N LEU A 471 -13.68 -17.07 5.71
CA LEU A 471 -13.59 -18.47 6.13
C LEU A 471 -14.73 -19.27 5.49
N PRO A 472 -14.48 -20.51 4.99
CA PRO A 472 -15.52 -21.33 4.43
C PRO A 472 -16.62 -21.58 5.46
N ASN A 473 -17.87 -21.30 5.09
CA ASN A 473 -19.04 -21.64 5.87
C ASN A 473 -19.49 -23.06 5.52
N LEU A 474 -20.07 -23.78 6.49
CA LEU A 474 -20.66 -25.11 6.27
C LEU A 474 -21.71 -25.12 5.14
N LYS A 475 -22.32 -23.96 4.84
CA LYS A 475 -23.31 -23.79 3.77
C LYS A 475 -22.71 -23.72 2.36
N ASP A 476 -21.42 -23.37 2.26
CA ASP A 476 -20.70 -23.23 0.99
C ASP A 476 -20.02 -24.55 0.58
N LEU A 477 -19.97 -25.50 1.51
CA LEU A 477 -19.58 -26.87 1.25
C LEU A 477 -20.85 -27.62 0.78
N SER A 478 -21.04 -27.79 -0.53
CA SER A 478 -22.05 -28.73 -1.06
C SER A 478 -21.57 -30.15 -0.76
N ILE A 479 -22.01 -30.67 0.38
CA ILE A 479 -21.46 -31.90 0.95
C ILE A 479 -22.45 -33.05 0.72
N ASP A 480 -22.22 -33.81 -0.34
CA ASP A 480 -22.55 -35.22 -0.36
C ASP A 480 -21.32 -36.00 0.18
N ILE A 481 -21.06 -35.90 1.47
CA ILE A 481 -19.88 -36.53 2.07
C ILE A 481 -20.35 -37.74 2.89
N PRO A 482 -19.85 -38.94 2.63
CA PRO A 482 -19.72 -39.94 3.66
C PRO A 482 -18.62 -39.45 4.61
N SER A 483 -18.97 -38.55 5.55
CA SER A 483 -18.05 -38.04 6.56
C SER A 483 -17.66 -39.18 7.50
N LYS A 484 -16.41 -39.62 7.38
CA LYS A 484 -15.91 -40.67 8.24
C LYS A 484 -15.48 -40.18 9.63
N ARG A 485 -15.10 -38.90 9.76
CA ARG A 485 -14.65 -38.34 11.04
C ARG A 485 -14.96 -36.84 11.10
N MET A 486 -15.61 -36.44 12.17
CA MET A 486 -15.82 -35.04 12.54
C MET A 486 -15.41 -34.85 14.00
N GLY A 487 -14.89 -33.71 14.33
CA GLY A 487 -14.61 -33.34 15.70
C GLY A 487 -14.77 -31.85 15.92
N ILE A 488 -14.75 -31.43 17.17
CA ILE A 488 -14.84 -30.03 17.59
C ILE A 488 -13.48 -29.59 18.07
N PHE A 489 -13.08 -28.38 17.74
CA PHE A 489 -11.86 -27.77 18.23
C PHE A 489 -12.12 -26.43 18.91
N HIS A 490 -11.26 -26.14 19.89
CA HIS A 490 -11.15 -24.83 20.51
C HIS A 490 -9.70 -24.45 20.54
N GLU A 491 -9.37 -23.32 19.97
CA GLU A 491 -8.00 -22.80 19.92
C GLU A 491 -7.91 -21.40 20.51
N GLN A 492 -6.82 -21.12 21.16
CA GLN A 492 -6.50 -19.78 21.64
C GLN A 492 -5.08 -19.42 21.21
N PHE A 493 -4.96 -18.26 20.57
CA PHE A 493 -3.69 -17.68 20.15
C PHE A 493 -3.43 -16.37 20.89
N ILE A 494 -2.20 -16.13 21.28
CA ILE A 494 -1.68 -14.79 21.55
C ILE A 494 -0.71 -14.48 20.44
N VAL A 495 -1.03 -13.43 19.68
CA VAL A 495 -0.28 -12.98 18.52
C VAL A 495 0.31 -11.63 18.83
N GLU A 496 1.60 -11.47 18.64
CA GLU A 496 2.32 -10.24 18.91
C GLU A 496 3.05 -9.74 17.65
N LYS A 497 3.12 -8.42 17.52
CA LYS A 497 3.80 -7.76 16.38
C LYS A 497 5.30 -7.95 16.53
N ALA A 498 5.96 -8.38 15.47
CA ALA A 498 7.42 -8.45 15.42
C ALA A 498 8.04 -7.05 15.28
N ASN A 499 9.33 -6.93 15.54
CA ASN A 499 10.10 -5.71 15.25
C ASN A 499 10.15 -5.39 13.74
N ILE A 500 9.91 -6.40 12.89
CA ILE A 500 9.80 -6.27 11.44
C ILE A 500 8.40 -5.79 11.09
N ILE A 501 8.29 -4.75 10.27
CA ILE A 501 7.02 -4.16 9.83
C ILE A 501 6.13 -5.22 9.15
N GLY A 502 4.86 -5.24 9.54
CA GLY A 502 3.84 -6.12 8.96
C GLY A 502 3.96 -7.60 9.35
N ARG A 503 4.89 -8.00 10.21
CA ARG A 503 5.04 -9.39 10.67
C ARG A 503 4.50 -9.58 12.06
N TYR A 504 3.88 -10.75 12.29
CA TYR A 504 3.33 -11.18 13.57
C TYR A 504 3.81 -12.58 13.91
N PHE A 505 4.00 -12.85 15.21
CA PHE A 505 4.30 -14.18 15.73
C PHE A 505 3.22 -14.66 16.70
N ILE A 506 2.93 -15.95 16.69
CA ILE A 506 2.14 -16.60 17.72
C ILE A 506 3.08 -16.85 18.90
N THR A 507 2.91 -16.10 19.98
CA THR A 507 3.76 -16.24 21.19
C THR A 507 3.20 -17.27 22.16
N LYS A 508 1.88 -17.46 22.18
CA LYS A 508 1.22 -18.50 22.95
C LYS A 508 0.09 -19.13 22.13
N HIS A 509 0.02 -20.47 22.17
CA HIS A 509 -0.99 -21.24 21.46
C HIS A 509 -1.50 -22.37 22.35
N GLU A 510 -2.80 -22.52 22.46
CA GLU A 510 -3.47 -23.59 23.19
C GLU A 510 -4.52 -24.25 22.30
N LEU A 511 -4.51 -25.55 22.19
CA LEU A 511 -5.43 -26.33 21.37
C LEU A 511 -6.16 -27.37 22.24
N PHE A 512 -7.47 -27.45 22.08
CA PHE A 512 -8.34 -28.47 22.67
C PHE A 512 -9.16 -29.12 21.55
N ILE A 513 -9.13 -30.42 21.48
CA ILE A 513 -9.89 -31.23 20.52
C ILE A 513 -10.80 -32.17 21.29
N THR A 514 -12.07 -32.24 20.84
CA THR A 514 -13.06 -33.18 21.32
C THR A 514 -13.61 -33.93 20.11
N GLN A 515 -13.52 -35.23 20.12
CA GLN A 515 -14.05 -36.12 19.07
C GLN A 515 -15.45 -36.59 19.44
#